data_3ce8afae48b50858b13ecd72e45ed2ec
#
_entry.id   3ce8afae48b50858b13ecd72e45ed2ec
#
_cell.length_a   1.000
_cell.length_b   1.000
_cell.length_c   1.000
_cell.angle_alpha   90.00
_cell.angle_beta   90.00
_cell.angle_gamma   90.00
#
_symmetry.space_group_name_H-M   'P 1'
#
loop_
_entity.id
_entity.type
_entity.pdbx_description
1 polymer ?
#
loop_
_entity_poly.entity_id
_entity_poly.type
_entity_poly.pdbx_seq_one_letter_code
_entity_poly.pdbx_strand_id
1 'polypeptide(L)'
;IRDSNSSVIALMVTLFSGISLGSNVVIANYIGQNDTKRIPRVVHTAVSLALLSGVFLLILGQFVAHPILLLMGAPKDIIHLATLYLRIYFLGMPFFMLYDFGASILRSIGDTRRPMYALIVSGVVNVILNLLFVVVFHMGVAGAGLATVGANATSAVQILYFLTHEELPIRLSFCLLYTSPSPRDGA
;
A
#
# COMPACT_ATOMS: atom_id res chain seq x y z
N ILE A 1 -20.35 -5.88 11.96
CA ILE A 1 -19.37 -4.76 11.90
C ILE A 1 -18.27 -5.11 10.95
N ARG A 2 -17.66 -6.29 11.11
CA ARG A 2 -16.51 -6.74 10.31
C ARG A 2 -16.86 -6.83 8.82
N ASP A 3 -18.03 -7.33 8.48
CA ASP A 3 -18.43 -7.57 7.10
C ASP A 3 -18.73 -6.29 6.33
N SER A 4 -19.38 -5.31 6.96
CA SER A 4 -19.65 -4.00 6.33
C SER A 4 -18.37 -3.21 6.05
N ASN A 5 -17.47 -3.14 7.05
CA ASN A 5 -16.19 -2.47 6.87
C ASN A 5 -15.31 -3.18 5.83
N SER A 6 -15.34 -4.52 5.80
CA SER A 6 -14.59 -5.32 4.83
C SER A 6 -14.99 -5.02 3.39
N SER A 7 -16.27 -4.84 3.12
CA SER A 7 -16.78 -4.59 1.76
C SER A 7 -16.28 -3.24 1.21
N VAL A 8 -16.32 -2.18 2.01
CA VAL A 8 -15.82 -0.86 1.61
C VAL A 8 -14.32 -0.89 1.36
N ILE A 9 -13.58 -1.47 2.31
CA ILE A 9 -12.12 -1.60 2.20
C ILE A 9 -11.79 -2.43 0.96
N ALA A 10 -12.44 -3.58 0.76
CA ALA A 10 -12.20 -4.46 -0.38
C ALA A 10 -12.45 -3.75 -1.71
N LEU A 11 -13.53 -2.98 -1.83
CA LEU A 11 -13.84 -2.23 -3.05
C LEU A 11 -12.75 -1.21 -3.36
N MET A 12 -12.34 -0.40 -2.38
CA MET A 12 -11.30 0.60 -2.55
C MET A 12 -9.95 -0.04 -2.87
N VAL A 13 -9.56 -1.07 -2.13
CA VAL A 13 -8.32 -1.81 -2.37
C VAL A 13 -8.32 -2.44 -3.76
N THR A 14 -9.39 -3.10 -4.18
CA THR A 14 -9.48 -3.74 -5.50
C THR A 14 -9.34 -2.73 -6.63
N LEU A 15 -9.96 -1.56 -6.50
CA LEU A 15 -9.84 -0.50 -7.51
C LEU A 15 -8.38 -0.07 -7.71
N PHE A 16 -7.67 0.20 -6.63
CA PHE A 16 -6.28 0.67 -6.70
C PHE A 16 -5.27 -0.44 -6.97
N SER A 17 -5.54 -1.65 -6.52
CA SER A 17 -4.74 -2.82 -6.90
C SER A 17 -4.84 -3.12 -8.41
N GLY A 18 -5.98 -2.82 -9.03
CA GLY A 18 -6.11 -2.88 -10.50
C GLY A 18 -5.14 -1.93 -11.21
N ILE A 19 -4.94 -0.72 -10.69
CA ILE A 19 -3.95 0.24 -11.21
C ILE A 19 -2.52 -0.29 -11.03
N SER A 20 -2.24 -0.88 -9.88
CA SER A 20 -0.95 -1.52 -9.58
C SER A 20 -0.63 -2.65 -10.56
N LEU A 21 -1.61 -3.50 -10.88
CA LEU A 21 -1.46 -4.56 -11.88
C LEU A 21 -1.17 -3.98 -13.27
N GLY A 22 -1.79 -2.87 -13.63
CA GLY A 22 -1.47 -2.16 -14.88
C GLY A 22 -0.01 -1.73 -14.93
N SER A 23 0.55 -1.22 -13.86
CA SER A 23 1.97 -0.87 -13.75
C SER A 23 2.88 -2.08 -13.91
N ASN A 24 2.50 -3.24 -13.36
CA ASN A 24 3.23 -4.51 -13.54
C ASN A 24 3.33 -4.89 -15.02
N VAL A 25 2.22 -4.83 -15.76
CA VAL A 25 2.18 -5.17 -17.19
C VAL A 25 3.10 -4.24 -18.00
N VAL A 26 3.08 -2.94 -17.71
CA VAL A 26 3.94 -1.95 -18.39
C VAL A 26 5.42 -2.25 -18.15
N ILE A 27 5.82 -2.49 -16.90
CA ILE A 27 7.21 -2.80 -16.55
C ILE A 27 7.64 -4.12 -17.18
N ALA A 28 6.82 -5.17 -17.12
CA ALA A 28 7.12 -6.45 -17.74
C ALA A 28 7.30 -6.34 -19.26
N ASN A 29 6.51 -5.50 -19.91
CA ASN A 29 6.62 -5.24 -21.33
C ASN A 29 7.96 -4.56 -21.70
N TYR A 30 8.40 -3.55 -20.95
CA TYR A 30 9.69 -2.91 -21.16
C TYR A 30 10.86 -3.85 -20.87
N ILE A 31 10.75 -4.74 -19.91
CA ILE A 31 11.74 -5.79 -19.65
C ILE A 31 11.82 -6.75 -20.84
N GLY A 32 10.67 -7.18 -21.37
CA GLY A 32 10.58 -8.06 -22.55
C GLY A 32 11.17 -7.42 -23.83
N GLN A 33 11.07 -6.09 -23.96
CA GLN A 33 11.69 -5.34 -25.07
C GLN A 33 13.17 -5.03 -24.85
N ASN A 34 13.75 -5.43 -23.72
CA ASN A 34 15.14 -5.14 -23.33
C ASN A 34 15.47 -3.64 -23.27
N ASP A 35 14.46 -2.78 -23.04
CA ASP A 35 14.59 -1.34 -22.92
C ASP A 35 14.89 -0.93 -21.47
N THR A 36 16.13 -1.24 -21.07
CA THR A 36 16.61 -0.98 -19.69
C THR A 36 16.64 0.49 -19.31
N LYS A 37 16.66 1.42 -20.29
CA LYS A 37 16.71 2.86 -20.04
C LYS A 37 15.39 3.42 -19.53
N ARG A 38 14.26 2.82 -19.91
CA ARG A 38 12.92 3.29 -19.52
C ARG A 38 12.43 2.70 -18.21
N ILE A 39 12.96 1.54 -17.80
CA ILE A 39 12.55 0.83 -16.58
C ILE A 39 12.65 1.72 -15.33
N PRO A 40 13.78 2.40 -15.03
CA PRO A 40 13.88 3.23 -13.83
C PRO A 40 12.83 4.34 -13.79
N ARG A 41 12.54 4.96 -14.92
CA ARG A 41 11.51 6.02 -15.02
C ARG A 41 10.11 5.47 -14.69
N VAL A 42 9.76 4.30 -15.19
CA VAL A 42 8.47 3.65 -14.90
C VAL A 42 8.38 3.25 -13.43
N VAL A 43 9.45 2.72 -12.84
CA VAL A 43 9.52 2.37 -11.42
C VAL A 43 9.30 3.62 -10.55
N HIS A 44 9.98 4.73 -10.84
CA HIS A 44 9.78 5.98 -10.10
C HIS A 44 8.35 6.51 -10.24
N THR A 45 7.79 6.47 -11.45
CA THR A 45 6.40 6.86 -11.68
C THR A 45 5.43 5.98 -10.89
N ALA A 46 5.66 4.67 -10.86
CA ALA A 46 4.83 3.73 -10.11
C ALA A 46 4.87 4.01 -8.59
N VAL A 47 6.05 4.27 -8.03
CA VAL A 47 6.19 4.61 -6.60
C VAL A 47 5.55 5.97 -6.28
N SER A 48 5.73 6.97 -7.14
CA SER A 48 5.07 8.27 -6.97
C SER A 48 3.55 8.13 -7.03
N LEU A 49 3.03 7.33 -7.96
CA LEU A 49 1.61 7.05 -8.06
C LEU A 49 1.08 6.29 -6.85
N ALA A 50 1.86 5.36 -6.30
CA ALA A 50 1.53 4.65 -5.06
C ALA A 50 1.37 5.62 -3.88
N LEU A 51 2.31 6.55 -3.72
CA LEU A 51 2.25 7.56 -2.66
C LEU A 51 1.05 8.51 -2.86
N LEU A 52 0.86 9.03 -4.07
CA LEU A 52 -0.26 9.92 -4.38
C LEU A 52 -1.61 9.25 -4.16
N SER A 53 -1.79 8.02 -4.65
CA SER A 53 -3.03 7.27 -4.45
C SER A 53 -3.25 6.89 -2.98
N GLY A 54 -2.19 6.53 -2.26
CA GLY A 54 -2.24 6.24 -0.84
C GLY A 54 -2.65 7.45 -0.01
N VAL A 55 -2.05 8.62 -0.26
CA VAL A 55 -2.41 9.88 0.40
C VAL A 55 -3.83 10.31 0.03
N PHE A 56 -4.22 10.16 -1.23
CA PHE A 56 -5.59 10.44 -1.67
C PHE A 56 -6.60 9.57 -0.93
N LEU A 57 -6.36 8.25 -0.83
CA LEU A 57 -7.22 7.34 -0.07
C LEU A 57 -7.24 7.66 1.43
N LEU A 58 -6.11 8.06 2.01
CA LEU A 58 -6.04 8.49 3.39
C LEU A 58 -6.99 9.66 3.65
N ILE A 59 -6.90 10.71 2.83
CA ILE A 59 -7.73 11.91 2.95
C ILE A 59 -9.20 11.55 2.71
N LEU A 60 -9.49 10.85 1.61
CA LEU A 60 -10.83 10.42 1.26
C LEU A 60 -11.46 9.58 2.38
N GLY A 61 -10.71 8.64 2.93
CA GLY A 61 -11.17 7.76 3.99
C GLY A 61 -11.57 8.50 5.27
N GLN A 62 -10.88 9.60 5.61
CA GLN A 62 -11.23 10.40 6.79
C GLN A 62 -12.63 11.05 6.66
N PHE A 63 -12.98 11.50 5.46
CA PHE A 63 -14.27 12.15 5.20
C PHE A 63 -15.39 11.18 4.91
N VAL A 64 -15.10 10.10 4.20
CA VAL A 64 -16.10 9.19 3.63
C VAL A 64 -16.41 8.01 4.57
N ALA A 65 -15.56 7.72 5.56
CA ALA A 65 -15.74 6.57 6.47
C ALA A 65 -17.11 6.58 7.17
N HIS A 66 -17.52 7.70 7.76
CA HIS A 66 -18.78 7.79 8.46
C HIS A 66 -20.02 7.76 7.54
N PRO A 67 -20.10 8.57 6.45
CA PRO A 67 -21.22 8.52 5.51
C PRO A 67 -21.43 7.15 4.87
N ILE A 68 -20.36 6.45 4.48
CA ILE A 68 -20.48 5.12 3.89
C ILE A 68 -21.08 4.11 4.86
N LEU A 69 -20.66 4.12 6.12
CA LEU A 69 -21.19 3.21 7.14
C LEU A 69 -22.67 3.47 7.42
N LEU A 70 -23.11 4.74 7.36
CA LEU A 70 -24.53 5.10 7.44
C LEU A 70 -25.32 4.56 6.25
N LEU A 71 -24.81 4.71 5.03
CA LEU A 71 -25.44 4.18 3.81
C LEU A 71 -25.54 2.66 3.81
N MET A 72 -24.57 1.97 4.42
CA MET A 72 -24.55 0.52 4.55
C MET A 72 -25.46 0.00 5.68
N GLY A 73 -26.17 0.88 6.38
CA GLY A 73 -27.11 0.49 7.44
C GLY A 73 -26.42 -0.04 8.70
N ALA A 74 -25.21 0.42 9.01
CA ALA A 74 -24.52 0.00 10.23
C ALA A 74 -25.35 0.36 11.48
N PRO A 75 -25.51 -0.57 12.45
CA PRO A 75 -26.25 -0.32 13.68
C PRO A 75 -25.71 0.90 14.45
N LYS A 76 -26.61 1.72 14.96
CA LYS A 76 -26.25 2.98 15.65
C LYS A 76 -25.32 2.77 16.84
N ASP A 77 -25.47 1.66 17.55
CA ASP A 77 -24.69 1.34 18.74
C ASP A 77 -23.20 1.11 18.47
N ILE A 78 -22.85 0.74 17.25
CA ILE A 78 -21.48 0.35 16.86
C ILE A 78 -20.86 1.23 15.78
N ILE A 79 -21.63 2.13 15.19
CA ILE A 79 -21.20 2.99 14.09
C ILE A 79 -19.98 3.83 14.46
N HIS A 80 -19.91 4.30 15.70
CA HIS A 80 -18.79 5.11 16.20
C HIS A 80 -17.47 4.29 16.20
N LEU A 81 -17.52 3.06 16.72
CA LEU A 81 -16.35 2.16 16.74
C LEU A 81 -15.94 1.71 15.34
N ALA A 82 -16.91 1.43 14.48
CA ALA A 82 -16.68 1.09 13.09
C ALA A 82 -16.04 2.24 12.31
N THR A 83 -16.51 3.46 12.52
CA THR A 83 -15.94 4.68 11.91
C THR A 83 -14.51 4.91 12.39
N LEU A 84 -14.24 4.74 13.68
CA LEU A 84 -12.90 4.86 14.24
C LEU A 84 -11.94 3.85 13.63
N TYR A 85 -12.35 2.58 13.57
CA TYR A 85 -11.55 1.53 12.94
C TYR A 85 -11.25 1.85 11.48
N LEU A 86 -12.26 2.25 10.72
CA LEU A 86 -12.12 2.54 9.29
C LEU A 86 -11.19 3.74 9.05
N ARG A 87 -11.29 4.79 9.85
CA ARG A 87 -10.39 5.96 9.79
C ARG A 87 -8.95 5.57 10.08
N ILE A 88 -8.72 4.78 11.13
CA ILE A 88 -7.37 4.29 11.47
C ILE A 88 -6.85 3.39 10.34
N TYR A 89 -7.68 2.52 9.78
CA TYR A 89 -7.29 1.67 8.66
C TYR A 89 -6.84 2.49 7.45
N PHE A 90 -7.57 3.57 7.11
CA PHE A 90 -7.19 4.45 6.00
C PHE A 90 -5.88 5.21 6.24
N LEU A 91 -5.47 5.42 7.49
CA LEU A 91 -4.12 5.96 7.79
C LEU A 91 -3.00 5.01 7.29
N GLY A 92 -3.25 3.73 7.23
CA GLY A 92 -2.32 2.73 6.70
C GLY A 92 -2.31 2.61 5.18
N MET A 93 -3.20 3.28 4.45
CA MET A 93 -3.33 3.16 3.00
C MET A 93 -2.07 3.57 2.22
N PRO A 94 -1.34 4.64 2.55
CA PRO A 94 -0.10 4.97 1.86
C PRO A 94 0.93 3.83 1.93
N PHE A 95 1.06 3.19 3.07
CA PHE A 95 1.97 2.05 3.26
C PHE A 95 1.50 0.82 2.48
N PHE A 96 0.19 0.56 2.49
CA PHE A 96 -0.39 -0.53 1.73
C PHE A 96 -0.19 -0.35 0.23
N MET A 97 -0.44 0.84 -0.30
CA MET A 97 -0.23 1.16 -1.71
C MET A 97 1.26 1.05 -2.10
N LEU A 98 2.17 1.52 -1.26
CA LEU A 98 3.62 1.35 -1.46
C LEU A 98 4.00 -0.12 -1.55
N TYR A 99 3.49 -0.95 -0.67
CA TYR A 99 3.70 -2.39 -0.73
C TYR A 99 3.15 -2.98 -2.03
N ASP A 100 1.91 -2.66 -2.40
CA ASP A 100 1.22 -3.25 -3.56
C ASP A 100 1.94 -2.92 -4.88
N PHE A 101 2.28 -1.64 -5.09
CA PHE A 101 3.04 -1.21 -6.27
C PHE A 101 4.47 -1.76 -6.27
N GLY A 102 5.16 -1.74 -5.13
CA GLY A 102 6.50 -2.31 -5.01
C GLY A 102 6.54 -3.82 -5.25
N ALA A 103 5.55 -4.54 -4.71
CA ALA A 103 5.38 -5.96 -4.97
C ALA A 103 5.09 -6.26 -6.46
N SER A 104 4.28 -5.41 -7.11
CA SER A 104 4.03 -5.50 -8.55
C SER A 104 5.30 -5.32 -9.38
N ILE A 105 6.16 -4.39 -9.00
CA ILE A 105 7.47 -4.18 -9.64
C ILE A 105 8.34 -5.42 -9.51
N LEU A 106 8.46 -6.00 -8.32
CA LEU A 106 9.26 -7.22 -8.10
C LEU A 106 8.67 -8.42 -8.87
N ARG A 107 7.35 -8.57 -8.90
CA ARG A 107 6.70 -9.62 -9.69
C ARG A 107 6.94 -9.47 -11.19
N SER A 108 7.06 -8.25 -11.70
CA SER A 108 7.32 -8.01 -13.13
C SER A 108 8.66 -8.53 -13.60
N ILE A 109 9.64 -8.66 -12.71
CA ILE A 109 10.94 -9.30 -12.97
C ILE A 109 10.97 -10.79 -12.61
N GLY A 110 9.81 -11.37 -12.24
CA GLY A 110 9.68 -12.77 -11.87
C GLY A 110 10.01 -13.08 -10.41
N ASP A 111 10.33 -12.07 -9.59
CA ASP A 111 10.58 -12.28 -8.17
C ASP A 111 9.27 -12.21 -7.35
N THR A 112 8.76 -13.37 -7.03
CA THR A 112 7.57 -13.52 -6.16
C THR A 112 7.94 -13.85 -4.72
N ARG A 113 9.19 -14.23 -4.45
CA ARG A 113 9.63 -14.67 -3.13
C ARG A 113 9.76 -13.51 -2.15
N ARG A 114 10.40 -12.41 -2.57
CA ARG A 114 10.59 -11.23 -1.71
C ARG A 114 9.27 -10.60 -1.25
N PRO A 115 8.29 -10.33 -2.13
CA PRO A 115 6.96 -9.87 -1.69
C PRO A 115 6.28 -10.85 -0.73
N MET A 116 6.42 -12.15 -0.94
CA MET A 116 5.87 -13.17 -0.05
C MET A 116 6.52 -13.11 1.35
N TYR A 117 7.85 -13.00 1.44
CA TYR A 117 8.54 -12.83 2.71
C TYR A 117 8.11 -11.57 3.45
N ALA A 118 7.94 -10.45 2.73
CA ALA A 118 7.45 -9.20 3.30
C ALA A 118 6.04 -9.38 3.91
N LEU A 119 5.16 -10.13 3.26
CA LEU A 119 3.83 -10.45 3.80
C LEU A 119 3.88 -11.36 5.03
N ILE A 120 4.73 -12.38 5.02
CA ILE A 120 4.87 -13.29 6.16
C ILE A 120 5.35 -12.51 7.40
N VAL A 121 6.41 -11.71 7.25
CA VAL A 121 6.95 -10.90 8.35
C VAL A 121 5.91 -9.88 8.83
N SER A 122 5.23 -9.19 7.91
CA SER A 122 4.16 -8.25 8.22
C SER A 122 3.00 -8.94 8.95
N GLY A 123 2.63 -10.16 8.55
CA GLY A 123 1.61 -10.95 9.23
C GLY A 123 1.98 -11.30 10.67
N VAL A 124 3.23 -11.72 10.90
CA VAL A 124 3.75 -11.98 12.26
C VAL A 124 3.73 -10.69 13.10
N VAL A 125 4.21 -9.58 12.55
CA VAL A 125 4.17 -8.27 13.22
C VAL A 125 2.74 -7.86 13.53
N ASN A 126 1.79 -8.08 12.62
CA ASN A 126 0.37 -7.80 12.84
C ASN A 126 -0.17 -8.57 14.05
N VAL A 127 0.11 -9.87 14.15
CA VAL A 127 -0.32 -10.69 15.29
C VAL A 127 0.28 -10.18 16.60
N ILE A 128 1.58 -9.90 16.62
CA ILE A 128 2.27 -9.39 17.81
C ILE A 128 1.68 -8.04 18.24
N LEU A 129 1.51 -7.11 17.32
CA LEU A 129 0.95 -5.79 17.59
C LEU A 129 -0.52 -5.87 18.03
N ASN A 130 -1.32 -6.79 17.46
CA ASN A 130 -2.68 -7.02 17.92
C ASN A 130 -2.71 -7.50 19.38
N LEU A 131 -1.89 -8.47 19.72
CA LEU A 131 -1.80 -8.95 21.11
C LEU A 131 -1.36 -7.81 22.05
N LEU A 132 -0.37 -7.03 21.64
CA LEU A 132 0.14 -5.93 22.44
C LEU A 132 -0.92 -4.84 22.66
N PHE A 133 -1.53 -4.34 21.57
CA PHE A 133 -2.45 -3.19 21.64
C PHE A 133 -3.82 -3.59 22.18
N VAL A 134 -4.33 -4.76 21.83
CA VAL A 134 -5.67 -5.18 22.25
C VAL A 134 -5.66 -5.82 23.63
N VAL A 135 -4.69 -6.69 23.93
CA VAL A 135 -4.64 -7.45 25.18
C VAL A 135 -3.91 -6.68 26.27
N VAL A 136 -2.70 -6.17 26.00
CA VAL A 136 -1.87 -5.52 27.02
C VAL A 136 -2.33 -4.09 27.27
N PHE A 137 -2.52 -3.29 26.21
CA PHE A 137 -2.94 -1.89 26.34
C PHE A 137 -4.45 -1.69 26.39
N HIS A 138 -5.24 -2.74 26.21
CA HIS A 138 -6.71 -2.69 26.23
C HIS A 138 -7.33 -1.65 25.30
N MET A 139 -6.69 -1.40 24.14
CA MET A 139 -7.14 -0.37 23.18
C MET A 139 -8.36 -0.81 22.34
N GLY A 140 -8.76 -2.09 22.44
CA GLY A 140 -9.91 -2.62 21.72
C GLY A 140 -9.79 -2.47 20.20
N VAL A 141 -10.84 -1.91 19.58
CA VAL A 141 -10.94 -1.75 18.12
C VAL A 141 -9.87 -0.81 17.55
N ALA A 142 -9.53 0.25 18.27
CA ALA A 142 -8.46 1.18 17.86
C ALA A 142 -7.10 0.47 17.82
N GLY A 143 -6.83 -0.41 18.79
CA GLY A 143 -5.62 -1.21 18.82
C GLY A 143 -5.49 -2.16 17.63
N ALA A 144 -6.56 -2.81 17.23
CA ALA A 144 -6.59 -3.67 16.04
C ALA A 144 -6.31 -2.87 14.74
N GLY A 145 -6.89 -1.67 14.63
CA GLY A 145 -6.60 -0.78 13.50
C GLY A 145 -5.14 -0.35 13.44
N LEU A 146 -4.57 0.08 14.57
CA LEU A 146 -3.16 0.48 14.67
C LEU A 146 -2.20 -0.70 14.39
N ALA A 147 -2.53 -1.90 14.83
CA ALA A 147 -1.75 -3.10 14.52
C ALA A 147 -1.68 -3.35 13.01
N THR A 148 -2.78 -3.16 12.31
CA THR A 148 -2.85 -3.28 10.84
C THR A 148 -1.99 -2.20 10.15
N VAL A 149 -2.06 -0.96 10.62
CA VAL A 149 -1.21 0.14 10.11
C VAL A 149 0.27 -0.17 10.32
N GLY A 150 0.65 -0.65 11.49
CA GLY A 150 2.02 -1.04 11.81
C GLY A 150 2.53 -2.18 10.92
N ALA A 151 1.69 -3.18 10.67
CA ALA A 151 2.01 -4.28 9.77
C ALA A 151 2.19 -3.81 8.32
N ASN A 152 1.32 -2.93 7.83
CA ASN A 152 1.43 -2.34 6.49
C ASN A 152 2.71 -1.49 6.37
N ALA A 153 3.05 -0.70 7.39
CA ALA A 153 4.30 0.06 7.43
C ALA A 153 5.53 -0.86 7.36
N THR A 154 5.51 -1.99 8.07
CA THR A 154 6.60 -2.98 8.04
C THR A 154 6.77 -3.56 6.64
N SER A 155 5.69 -3.95 5.97
CA SER A 155 5.76 -4.50 4.61
C SER A 155 6.24 -3.45 3.60
N ALA A 156 5.78 -2.19 3.72
CA ALA A 156 6.23 -1.09 2.88
C ALA A 156 7.72 -0.82 3.02
N VAL A 157 8.25 -0.78 4.25
CA VAL A 157 9.68 -0.59 4.50
C VAL A 157 10.50 -1.71 3.90
N GLN A 158 10.07 -2.96 4.03
CA GLN A 158 10.77 -4.10 3.45
C GLN A 158 10.80 -4.05 1.93
N ILE A 159 9.69 -3.72 1.28
CA ILE A 159 9.62 -3.57 -0.18
C ILE A 159 10.53 -2.44 -0.66
N LEU A 160 10.50 -1.28 0.01
CA LEU A 160 11.41 -0.17 -0.33
C LEU A 160 12.87 -0.57 -0.16
N TYR A 161 13.20 -1.29 0.91
CA TYR A 161 14.55 -1.82 1.10
C TYR A 161 14.97 -2.73 -0.06
N PHE A 162 14.11 -3.67 -0.48
CA PHE A 162 14.42 -4.54 -1.60
C PHE A 162 14.60 -3.77 -2.90
N LEU A 163 13.75 -2.78 -3.18
CA LEU A 163 13.84 -1.96 -4.39
C LEU A 163 15.08 -1.05 -4.41
N THR A 164 15.54 -0.58 -3.26
CA THR A 164 16.74 0.28 -3.18
C THR A 164 18.04 -0.49 -3.26
N HIS A 165 18.05 -1.76 -2.85
CA HIS A 165 19.24 -2.61 -2.84
C HIS A 165 19.32 -3.58 -4.04
N GLU A 166 18.43 -3.41 -5.02
CA GLU A 166 18.45 -4.21 -6.24
C GLU A 166 19.58 -3.73 -7.18
N GLU A 167 20.35 -4.68 -7.73
CA GLU A 167 21.41 -4.40 -8.71
C GLU A 167 20.86 -4.25 -10.14
N LEU A 168 19.59 -4.59 -10.35
CA LEU A 168 18.92 -4.53 -11.64
C LEU A 168 18.44 -3.10 -11.98
N PRO A 169 18.08 -2.84 -13.25
CA PRO A 169 17.60 -1.51 -13.70
C PRO A 169 16.34 -0.99 -13.00
N ILE A 170 15.74 -1.79 -12.10
CA ILE A 170 14.59 -1.39 -11.27
C ILE A 170 14.97 -0.68 -9.97
N ARG A 171 16.27 -0.42 -9.73
CA ARG A 171 16.73 0.23 -8.50
C ARG A 171 16.09 1.61 -8.33
N LEU A 172 15.45 1.81 -7.19
CA LEU A 172 14.94 3.10 -6.76
C LEU A 172 16.10 3.99 -6.31
N SER A 173 16.25 5.15 -6.95
CA SER A 173 17.16 6.20 -6.50
C SER A 173 16.33 7.36 -5.97
N PHE A 174 16.41 7.63 -4.67
CA PHE A 174 15.68 8.75 -4.03
C PHE A 174 16.03 10.11 -4.63
N CYS A 175 17.21 10.23 -5.23
CA CYS A 175 17.63 11.47 -5.90
C CYS A 175 16.75 11.80 -7.12
N LEU A 176 16.27 10.79 -7.85
CA LEU A 176 15.39 10.98 -9.02
C LEU A 176 13.94 11.27 -8.65
N LEU A 177 13.51 10.93 -7.43
CA LEU A 177 12.16 11.26 -6.94
C LEU A 177 12.01 12.78 -6.73
N TYR A 178 13.09 13.46 -6.42
CA TYR A 178 13.10 14.93 -6.16
C TYR A 178 13.34 15.75 -7.43
N THR A 179 14.03 15.20 -8.44
CA THR A 179 14.28 15.87 -9.71
C THR A 179 13.32 15.36 -10.78
N SER A 180 12.31 16.16 -11.10
CA SER A 180 11.50 15.91 -12.30
C SER A 180 12.44 15.91 -13.53
N PRO A 181 12.50 14.81 -14.31
CA PRO A 181 13.36 14.79 -15.49
C PRO A 181 12.89 15.86 -16.47
N SER A 182 13.77 16.80 -16.75
CA SER A 182 13.53 17.81 -17.78
C SER A 182 13.34 17.14 -19.14
N PRO A 183 12.37 17.58 -19.96
CA PRO A 183 12.16 17.03 -21.29
C PRO A 183 13.35 17.21 -22.26
N ARG A 184 14.42 17.88 -21.80
CA ARG A 184 15.58 18.22 -22.62
C ARG A 184 16.71 17.17 -22.63
N ASP A 185 16.64 16.14 -21.79
CA ASP A 185 17.70 15.12 -21.70
C ASP A 185 17.50 13.95 -22.68
N GLY A 186 16.64 14.10 -23.67
CA GLY A 186 16.31 13.09 -24.68
C GLY A 186 16.64 13.48 -26.13
N ALA A 187 17.54 14.45 -26.33
CA ALA A 187 18.00 14.81 -27.68
C ALA A 187 19.45 14.43 -27.89
#